data_867a0ded8c8cbd967065e122c885053c
#
_entry.id   867a0ded8c8cbd967065e122c885053c
#
_cell.length_a   1.000
_cell.length_b   1.000
_cell.length_c   1.000
_cell.angle_alpha   90.00
_cell.angle_beta   90.00
_cell.angle_gamma   90.00
#
_symmetry.space_group_name_H-M   'P 1'
#
loop_
_entity.id
_entity.type
_entity.pdbx_description
1 polymer ?
#
loop_
_entity_poly.entity_id
_entity_poly.type
_entity_poly.pdbx_seq_one_letter_code
_entity_poly.pdbx_strand_id
1 'polypeptide(L)'
;SVVKDTRKGFQFYYPVGWQEISVDGQDAVYKDVIEPLESAALNIYPTTRESLTEIGNPDEVAKTLVSKALATPNSQAKVLKTAQRKDKEGHLYYAFEYVTKTNSYERHALTIVTITQGQFYTLTAGSSERRWEKMGKRLQTVIDSFNVYY
;
A
#
# COMPACT_ATOMS: atom_id res chain seq x y z
N SER A 1 8.90 -14.44 -1.02
CA SER A 1 8.13 -14.66 -2.25
C SER A 1 7.98 -13.37 -3.04
N VAL A 2 7.81 -13.48 -4.32
CA VAL A 2 7.69 -12.33 -5.20
C VAL A 2 6.51 -12.49 -6.14
N VAL A 3 5.76 -11.42 -6.34
CA VAL A 3 4.79 -11.34 -7.43
C VAL A 3 5.34 -10.37 -8.47
N LYS A 4 5.19 -10.76 -9.73
CA LYS A 4 5.67 -9.98 -10.87
C LYS A 4 4.65 -10.11 -11.99
N ASP A 5 4.03 -8.99 -12.33
CA ASP A 5 3.00 -8.97 -13.38
C ASP A 5 3.43 -8.00 -14.48
N THR A 6 3.94 -8.54 -15.58
CA THR A 6 4.44 -7.73 -16.70
C THR A 6 3.32 -7.08 -17.51
N ARG A 7 2.12 -7.64 -17.47
CA ARG A 7 0.96 -7.04 -18.16
C ARG A 7 0.46 -5.82 -17.43
N LYS A 8 0.32 -5.91 -16.11
CA LYS A 8 -0.11 -4.79 -15.27
C LYS A 8 1.04 -3.88 -14.86
N GLY A 9 2.28 -4.31 -15.08
CA GLY A 9 3.46 -3.46 -14.99
C GLY A 9 4.02 -3.26 -13.60
N PHE A 10 3.96 -4.25 -12.72
CA PHE A 10 4.46 -4.10 -11.35
C PHE A 10 5.14 -5.34 -10.82
N GLN A 11 5.90 -5.14 -9.73
CA GLN A 11 6.40 -6.25 -8.92
C GLN A 11 6.51 -5.80 -7.46
N PHE A 12 6.38 -6.75 -6.54
CA PHE A 12 6.71 -6.56 -5.14
C PHE A 12 6.93 -7.90 -4.45
N TYR A 13 7.60 -7.87 -3.30
CA TYR A 13 7.82 -9.06 -2.47
C TYR A 13 6.75 -9.14 -1.40
N TYR A 14 6.42 -10.36 -0.97
CA TYR A 14 5.51 -10.58 0.14
C TYR A 14 6.07 -11.70 1.03
N PRO A 15 5.71 -11.75 2.31
CA PRO A 15 6.26 -12.73 3.26
C PRO A 15 5.99 -14.17 2.85
N VAL A 16 6.96 -15.03 3.12
CA VAL A 16 6.81 -16.47 2.88
C VAL A 16 5.65 -17.01 3.71
N GLY A 17 4.84 -17.84 3.11
CA GLY A 17 3.68 -18.42 3.78
C GLY A 17 2.38 -17.68 3.54
N TRP A 18 2.44 -16.44 3.06
CA TRP A 18 1.22 -15.73 2.67
C TRP A 18 0.68 -16.33 1.39
N GLN A 19 -0.64 -16.34 1.24
CA GLN A 19 -1.31 -16.90 0.09
C GLN A 19 -2.04 -15.84 -0.72
N GLU A 20 -2.02 -16.00 -2.02
CA GLU A 20 -2.80 -15.15 -2.89
C GLU A 20 -4.29 -15.48 -2.75
N ILE A 21 -5.11 -14.45 -2.62
CA ILE A 21 -6.57 -14.60 -2.62
C ILE A 21 -7.16 -13.62 -3.62
N SER A 22 -8.37 -13.91 -4.08
CA SER A 22 -9.10 -13.03 -4.99
C SER A 22 -10.11 -12.23 -4.19
N VAL A 23 -10.07 -10.90 -4.35
CA VAL A 23 -11.02 -10.01 -3.70
C VAL A 23 -11.56 -9.07 -4.78
N ASP A 24 -12.88 -8.98 -4.88
CA ASP A 24 -13.51 -8.12 -5.87
C ASP A 24 -13.05 -6.67 -5.70
N GLY A 25 -12.70 -6.04 -6.81
CA GLY A 25 -12.24 -4.66 -6.81
C GLY A 25 -10.77 -4.47 -6.46
N GLN A 26 -10.03 -5.55 -6.20
CA GLN A 26 -8.60 -5.46 -5.93
C GLN A 26 -7.81 -6.26 -6.96
N ASP A 27 -6.64 -5.75 -7.33
CA ASP A 27 -5.84 -6.32 -8.41
C ASP A 27 -4.92 -7.44 -7.95
N ALA A 28 -4.43 -7.40 -6.72
CA ALA A 28 -3.63 -8.48 -6.14
C ALA A 28 -3.73 -8.41 -4.63
N VAL A 29 -3.99 -9.56 -3.99
CA VAL A 29 -4.07 -9.62 -2.53
C VAL A 29 -3.31 -10.84 -2.06
N TYR A 30 -2.41 -10.65 -1.11
CA TYR A 30 -1.64 -11.70 -0.45
C TYR A 30 -1.87 -11.59 1.04
N LYS A 31 -2.15 -12.71 1.71
CA LYS A 31 -2.64 -12.69 3.08
C LYS A 31 -2.06 -13.83 3.90
N ASP A 32 -1.76 -13.55 5.16
CA ASP A 32 -1.42 -14.59 6.13
C ASP A 32 -2.65 -15.49 6.35
N VAL A 33 -2.40 -16.79 6.54
CA VAL A 33 -3.51 -17.76 6.66
C VAL A 33 -4.16 -17.76 8.04
N ILE A 34 -3.49 -17.19 9.04
CA ILE A 34 -3.95 -17.20 10.43
C ILE A 34 -4.35 -15.81 10.90
N GLU A 35 -3.50 -14.81 10.66
CA GLU A 35 -3.70 -13.45 11.18
C GLU A 35 -4.55 -12.63 10.21
N PRO A 36 -5.80 -12.33 10.56
CA PRO A 36 -6.73 -11.73 9.60
C PRO A 36 -6.36 -10.33 9.14
N LEU A 37 -5.58 -9.58 9.91
CA LEU A 37 -5.19 -8.23 9.55
C LEU A 37 -3.84 -8.15 8.83
N GLU A 38 -3.13 -9.27 8.71
CA GLU A 38 -1.85 -9.29 8.00
C GLU A 38 -2.07 -9.59 6.53
N SER A 39 -1.88 -8.57 5.70
CA SER A 39 -2.09 -8.69 4.26
C SER A 39 -1.39 -7.57 3.51
N ALA A 40 -1.22 -7.80 2.20
CA ALA A 40 -0.79 -6.79 1.25
C ALA A 40 -1.78 -6.79 0.09
N ALA A 41 -2.27 -5.61 -0.26
CA ALA A 41 -3.27 -5.47 -1.31
C ALA A 41 -2.86 -4.38 -2.29
N LEU A 42 -2.92 -4.71 -3.58
CA LEU A 42 -2.61 -3.77 -4.66
C LEU A 42 -3.89 -3.41 -5.38
N ASN A 43 -4.07 -2.10 -5.60
CA ASN A 43 -5.15 -1.56 -6.42
C ASN A 43 -4.55 -0.70 -7.51
N ILE A 44 -5.11 -0.79 -8.72
CA ILE A 44 -4.70 -0.01 -9.88
C ILE A 44 -5.94 0.66 -10.43
N TYR A 45 -5.93 2.00 -10.48
CA TYR A 45 -7.05 2.78 -10.98
C TYR A 45 -6.60 3.62 -12.16
N PRO A 46 -7.46 3.79 -13.17
CA PRO A 46 -7.15 4.73 -14.25
C PRO A 46 -7.11 6.16 -13.72
N THR A 47 -6.21 6.96 -14.24
CA THR A 47 -6.10 8.36 -13.86
C THR A 47 -5.72 9.21 -15.07
N THR A 48 -6.19 10.46 -15.07
CA THR A 48 -5.78 11.45 -16.06
C THR A 48 -4.55 12.24 -15.59
N ARG A 49 -4.14 12.06 -14.34
CA ARG A 49 -2.96 12.73 -13.79
C ARG A 49 -1.70 12.07 -14.32
N GLU A 50 -0.68 12.87 -14.57
CA GLU A 50 0.60 12.35 -15.07
C GLU A 50 1.61 12.10 -13.96
N SER A 51 1.46 12.77 -12.81
CA SER A 51 2.41 12.68 -11.71
C SER A 51 1.73 12.89 -10.38
N LEU A 52 2.29 12.28 -9.33
CA LEU A 52 1.82 12.50 -7.97
C LEU A 52 1.92 13.98 -7.55
N THR A 53 2.85 14.73 -8.13
CA THR A 53 2.98 16.15 -7.79
C THR A 53 1.75 16.96 -8.17
N GLU A 54 0.95 16.48 -9.12
CA GLU A 54 -0.29 17.16 -9.51
C GLU A 54 -1.39 17.03 -8.45
N ILE A 55 -1.30 16.04 -7.57
CA ILE A 55 -2.34 15.82 -6.55
C ILE A 55 -1.89 16.24 -5.15
N GLY A 56 -0.64 16.65 -4.99
CA GLY A 56 -0.16 17.20 -3.74
C GLY A 56 1.22 16.67 -3.35
N ASN A 57 1.68 17.10 -2.17
CA ASN A 57 2.91 16.58 -1.59
C ASN A 57 2.61 15.29 -0.80
N PRO A 58 3.63 14.56 -0.30
CA PRO A 58 3.38 13.30 0.40
C PRO A 58 2.40 13.42 1.57
N ASP A 59 2.49 14.47 2.38
CA ASP A 59 1.59 14.65 3.52
C ASP A 59 0.14 14.86 3.08
N GLU A 60 -0.08 15.67 2.06
CA GLU A 60 -1.42 15.95 1.54
C GLU A 60 -2.05 14.69 0.95
N VAL A 61 -1.28 13.95 0.15
CA VAL A 61 -1.76 12.73 -0.47
C VAL A 61 -2.08 11.67 0.58
N ALA A 62 -1.19 11.53 1.58
CA ALA A 62 -1.40 10.57 2.66
C ALA A 62 -2.69 10.86 3.42
N LYS A 63 -2.92 12.11 3.81
CA LYS A 63 -4.12 12.49 4.55
C LYS A 63 -5.39 12.25 3.73
N THR A 64 -5.35 12.57 2.46
CA THR A 64 -6.50 12.37 1.58
C THR A 64 -6.83 10.90 1.40
N LEU A 65 -5.82 10.08 1.09
CA LEU A 65 -6.04 8.65 0.86
C LEU A 65 -6.47 7.92 2.12
N VAL A 66 -5.84 8.22 3.25
CA VAL A 66 -6.18 7.54 4.51
C VAL A 66 -7.59 7.88 4.94
N SER A 67 -7.98 9.15 4.84
CA SER A 67 -9.31 9.57 5.30
C SER A 67 -10.45 9.15 4.37
N LYS A 68 -10.18 9.02 3.06
CA LYS A 68 -11.26 8.78 2.07
C LYS A 68 -11.28 7.39 1.48
N ALA A 69 -10.11 6.80 1.22
CA ALA A 69 -10.01 5.56 0.45
C ALA A 69 -9.54 4.36 1.26
N LEU A 70 -8.69 4.56 2.26
CA LEU A 70 -8.08 3.47 3.00
C LEU A 70 -8.70 3.24 4.38
N ALA A 71 -9.36 4.24 4.96
CA ALA A 71 -10.07 4.11 6.22
C ALA A 71 -11.51 3.71 5.96
N THR A 72 -12.06 2.84 6.80
CA THR A 72 -13.47 2.45 6.69
C THR A 72 -14.36 3.47 7.39
N PRO A 73 -15.66 3.53 7.04
CA PRO A 73 -16.60 4.37 7.79
C PRO A 73 -16.59 4.01 9.28
N ASN A 74 -16.74 5.00 10.14
CA ASN A 74 -16.72 4.86 11.60
C ASN A 74 -15.37 4.44 12.16
N SER A 75 -14.30 4.59 11.38
CA SER A 75 -12.95 4.35 11.87
C SER A 75 -12.24 5.67 12.09
N GLN A 76 -11.22 5.65 12.96
CA GLN A 76 -10.29 6.76 13.15
C GLN A 76 -8.98 6.38 12.48
N ALA A 77 -8.35 7.34 11.84
CA ALA A 77 -7.08 7.10 11.16
C ALA A 77 -6.10 8.21 11.50
N LYS A 78 -4.83 7.83 11.69
CA LYS A 78 -3.76 8.78 11.99
C LYS A 78 -2.56 8.46 11.14
N VAL A 79 -2.10 9.43 10.35
CA VAL A 79 -0.85 9.33 9.58
C VAL A 79 0.31 9.58 10.53
N LEU A 80 1.25 8.65 10.59
CA LEU A 80 2.40 8.73 11.49
C LEU A 80 3.62 9.32 10.82
N LYS A 81 3.87 8.96 9.55
CA LYS A 81 4.98 9.53 8.81
C LYS A 81 4.79 9.35 7.31
N THR A 82 5.48 10.19 6.54
CA THR A 82 5.46 10.14 5.08
C THR A 82 6.88 10.21 4.54
N ALA A 83 7.06 9.72 3.32
CA ALA A 83 8.34 9.72 2.63
C ALA A 83 8.10 9.71 1.13
N GLN A 84 9.17 9.98 0.37
CA GLN A 84 9.10 9.85 -1.08
C GLN A 84 10.44 9.30 -1.58
N ARG A 85 10.38 8.62 -2.74
CA ARG A 85 11.58 8.13 -3.41
C ARG A 85 11.37 8.10 -4.91
N LYS A 86 12.47 8.02 -5.65
CA LYS A 86 12.45 7.76 -7.09
C LYS A 86 13.20 6.47 -7.37
N ASP A 87 12.75 5.72 -8.36
CA ASP A 87 13.48 4.54 -8.81
C ASP A 87 14.48 4.93 -9.90
N LYS A 88 15.18 3.93 -10.45
CA LYS A 88 16.21 4.16 -11.46
C LYS A 88 15.66 4.77 -12.75
N GLU A 89 14.40 4.48 -13.06
CA GLU A 89 13.74 4.99 -14.26
C GLU A 89 13.08 6.34 -14.02
N GLY A 90 13.18 6.89 -12.80
CA GLY A 90 12.62 8.20 -12.50
C GLY A 90 11.18 8.21 -12.04
N HIS A 91 10.57 7.04 -11.77
CA HIS A 91 9.23 7.00 -11.22
C HIS A 91 9.24 7.55 -9.80
N LEU A 92 8.29 8.44 -9.50
CA LEU A 92 8.14 9.03 -8.17
C LEU A 92 7.15 8.22 -7.35
N TYR A 93 7.53 7.86 -6.13
CA TYR A 93 6.68 7.14 -5.19
C TYR A 93 6.50 7.96 -3.93
N TYR A 94 5.27 7.99 -3.40
CA TYR A 94 5.02 8.48 -2.05
C TYR A 94 4.69 7.28 -1.18
N ALA A 95 5.24 7.26 0.03
CA ALA A 95 4.98 6.20 0.99
C ALA A 95 4.57 6.82 2.31
N PHE A 96 3.67 6.15 3.03
CA PHE A 96 3.25 6.65 4.33
C PHE A 96 2.84 5.52 5.25
N GLU A 97 2.98 5.81 6.54
CA GLU A 97 2.66 4.90 7.62
C GLU A 97 1.48 5.47 8.40
N TYR A 98 0.52 4.63 8.75
CA TYR A 98 -0.67 5.09 9.46
C TYR A 98 -1.28 3.97 10.29
N VAL A 99 -2.12 4.38 11.26
CA VAL A 99 -2.88 3.47 12.10
C VAL A 99 -4.36 3.77 11.89
N THR A 100 -5.17 2.73 11.73
CA THR A 100 -6.62 2.85 11.70
C THR A 100 -7.19 2.11 12.90
N LYS A 101 -8.22 2.69 13.52
CA LYS A 101 -8.85 2.11 14.70
C LYS A 101 -10.35 2.07 14.51
N THR A 102 -10.94 0.91 14.75
CA THR A 102 -12.38 0.71 14.75
C THR A 102 -12.79 0.14 16.11
N ASN A 103 -14.07 -0.14 16.30
CA ASN A 103 -14.53 -0.80 17.53
C ASN A 103 -14.03 -2.23 17.64
N SER A 104 -13.65 -2.84 16.53
CA SER A 104 -13.29 -4.26 16.48
C SER A 104 -11.79 -4.51 16.40
N TYR A 105 -11.00 -3.55 15.89
CA TYR A 105 -9.56 -3.78 15.70
C TYR A 105 -8.81 -2.46 15.58
N GLU A 106 -7.49 -2.59 15.69
CA GLU A 106 -6.56 -1.51 15.40
C GLU A 106 -5.51 -2.06 14.45
N ARG A 107 -5.38 -1.45 13.27
CA ARG A 107 -4.48 -1.91 12.21
C ARG A 107 -3.40 -0.87 11.95
N HIS A 108 -2.16 -1.32 11.84
CA HIS A 108 -1.01 -0.50 11.51
C HIS A 108 -0.57 -0.86 10.09
N ALA A 109 -0.45 0.12 9.22
CA ALA A 109 -0.23 -0.14 7.81
C ALA A 109 0.76 0.83 7.17
N LEU A 110 1.34 0.36 6.07
CA LEU A 110 2.18 1.13 5.18
C LEU A 110 1.53 1.13 3.80
N THR A 111 1.56 2.26 3.12
CA THR A 111 1.07 2.36 1.75
C THR A 111 2.13 3.03 0.89
N ILE A 112 2.29 2.56 -0.34
CA ILE A 112 3.12 3.22 -1.35
C ILE A 112 2.27 3.42 -2.60
N VAL A 113 2.40 4.61 -3.19
CA VAL A 113 1.63 4.98 -4.37
C VAL A 113 2.54 5.53 -5.44
N THR A 114 2.14 5.36 -6.69
CA THR A 114 2.82 5.97 -7.83
C THR A 114 1.83 6.12 -8.98
N ILE A 115 2.13 7.02 -9.90
CA ILE A 115 1.35 7.21 -11.12
C ILE A 115 2.27 7.00 -12.31
N THR A 116 1.87 6.15 -13.24
CA THR A 116 2.58 5.96 -14.49
C THR A 116 1.63 5.39 -15.54
N GLN A 117 1.82 5.79 -16.79
CA GLN A 117 1.08 5.27 -17.95
C GLN A 117 -0.43 5.28 -17.75
N GLY A 118 -0.97 6.38 -17.21
CA GLY A 118 -2.40 6.52 -17.02
C GLY A 118 -2.98 5.66 -15.90
N GLN A 119 -2.14 5.12 -15.02
CA GLN A 119 -2.56 4.25 -13.94
C GLN A 119 -2.06 4.78 -12.59
N PHE A 120 -2.93 4.71 -11.60
CA PHE A 120 -2.61 5.04 -10.21
C PHE A 120 -2.49 3.72 -9.44
N TYR A 121 -1.27 3.41 -8.99
CA TYR A 121 -0.98 2.20 -8.24
C TYR A 121 -0.97 2.49 -6.75
N THR A 122 -1.64 1.67 -5.96
CA THR A 122 -1.67 1.77 -4.50
C THR A 122 -1.42 0.39 -3.90
N LEU A 123 -0.30 0.22 -3.22
CA LEU A 123 0.01 -1.01 -2.49
C LEU A 123 -0.02 -0.73 -1.01
N THR A 124 -0.86 -1.45 -0.27
CA THR A 124 -0.97 -1.32 1.18
C THR A 124 -0.63 -2.64 1.85
N ALA A 125 0.25 -2.60 2.84
CA ALA A 125 0.61 -3.76 3.64
C ALA A 125 0.44 -3.42 5.12
N GLY A 126 -0.17 -4.31 5.88
CA GLY A 126 -0.45 -4.03 7.28
C GLY A 126 -0.58 -5.25 8.15
N SER A 127 -0.66 -4.99 9.45
CA SER A 127 -0.88 -6.00 10.48
C SER A 127 -1.73 -5.38 11.60
N SER A 128 -2.16 -6.19 12.57
CA SER A 128 -2.73 -5.62 13.78
C SER A 128 -1.68 -4.77 14.48
N GLU A 129 -2.11 -3.75 15.22
CA GLU A 129 -1.19 -2.92 16.02
C GLU A 129 -0.42 -3.78 17.02
N ARG A 130 -1.10 -4.78 17.60
CA ARG A 130 -0.50 -5.72 18.55
C ARG A 130 0.72 -6.45 17.97
N ARG A 131 0.71 -6.72 16.66
CA ARG A 131 1.79 -7.46 16.01
C ARG A 131 2.77 -6.58 15.25
N TRP A 132 2.57 -5.28 15.28
CA TRP A 132 3.41 -4.35 14.50
C TRP A 132 4.89 -4.44 14.88
N GLU A 133 5.22 -4.60 16.14
CA GLU A 133 6.61 -4.71 16.58
C GLU A 133 7.31 -5.88 15.88
N LYS A 134 6.59 -6.99 15.69
CA LYS A 134 7.12 -8.17 15.01
C LYS A 134 7.10 -8.02 13.49
N MET A 135 6.05 -7.42 12.94
CA MET A 135 5.81 -7.42 11.50
C MET A 135 6.32 -6.17 10.77
N GLY A 136 6.58 -5.09 11.49
CA GLY A 136 6.89 -3.81 10.85
C GLY A 136 8.00 -3.86 9.83
N LYS A 137 9.12 -4.50 10.13
CA LYS A 137 10.24 -4.60 9.20
C LYS A 137 9.90 -5.41 7.96
N ARG A 138 9.12 -6.48 8.13
CA ARG A 138 8.70 -7.33 7.01
C ARG A 138 7.77 -6.57 6.08
N LEU A 139 6.85 -5.80 6.67
CA LEU A 139 5.91 -5.00 5.89
C LEU A 139 6.61 -3.85 5.19
N GLN A 140 7.62 -3.27 5.84
CA GLN A 140 8.45 -2.26 5.19
C GLN A 140 9.17 -2.83 3.97
N THR A 141 9.64 -4.08 4.06
CA THR A 141 10.27 -4.75 2.92
C THR A 141 9.30 -4.92 1.76
N VAL A 142 8.04 -5.25 2.04
CA VAL A 142 7.01 -5.33 1.00
C VAL A 142 6.91 -4.01 0.26
N ILE A 143 6.79 -2.92 1.01
CA ILE A 143 6.62 -1.57 0.45
C ILE A 143 7.88 -1.14 -0.32
N ASP A 144 9.05 -1.36 0.26
CA ASP A 144 10.31 -0.96 -0.37
C ASP A 144 10.61 -1.72 -1.66
N SER A 145 10.07 -2.93 -1.80
CA SER A 145 10.28 -3.77 -2.97
C SER A 145 9.35 -3.43 -4.14
N PHE A 146 8.37 -2.57 -3.92
CA PHE A 146 7.40 -2.24 -4.96
C PHE A 146 8.03 -1.41 -6.06
N ASN A 147 7.89 -1.87 -7.31
CA ASN A 147 8.37 -1.16 -8.49
C ASN A 147 7.38 -1.32 -9.63
N VAL A 148 7.24 -0.26 -10.42
CA VAL A 148 6.50 -0.30 -11.68
C VAL A 148 7.50 -0.34 -12.83
N TYR A 149 7.07 -0.93 -13.96
CA TYR A 149 7.97 -1.15 -15.10
C TYR A 149 7.91 -0.04 -16.15
N TYR A 150 6.81 0.66 -16.22
CA TYR A 150 6.61 1.59 -17.33
C TYR A 150 6.58 3.04 -16.90
#